data_4dd36877692fe73ad3366df1c2c96c6e
#
_entry.id   4dd36877692fe73ad3366df1c2c96c6e
#
_cell.length_a   1.000
_cell.length_b   1.000
_cell.length_c   1.000
_cell.angle_alpha   90.00
_cell.angle_beta   90.00
_cell.angle_gamma   90.00
#
_symmetry.space_group_name_H-M   'P 1'
#
loop_
_entity.id
_entity.type
_entity.pdbx_description
1 polymer ?
#
loop_
_entity_poly.entity_id
_entity_poly.type
_entity_poly.pdbx_seq_one_letter_code
_entity_poly.pdbx_strand_id
1 'polypeptide(L)'
;STSMSKTKGLVQMGIFSALIIVLAFTPFVGYIPLGFTRATIIHIPVIIGSLMLGPKKGAALGGVFGLTSFINNTFNPTVTSFVFTPFYSLGTYSGGIGSIIICFLPRILIGVVPFYVYHFMKKMQKNDGVSSLGLIMAGLSGALTNTLLVMNLIYVFFRNSYAQANGVT
;
A
#
# COMPACT_ATOMS: atom_id res chain seq x y z
N SER A 1 24.12 -20.80 6.89
CA SER A 1 24.30 -20.17 8.19
C SER A 1 23.28 -19.05 8.41
N THR A 2 23.01 -18.76 9.67
CA THR A 2 22.04 -17.71 10.04
C THR A 2 22.46 -16.31 9.59
N SER A 3 23.77 -16.03 9.53
CA SER A 3 24.25 -14.72 9.08
C SER A 3 24.04 -14.52 7.58
N MET A 4 24.24 -15.56 6.75
CA MET A 4 23.98 -15.47 5.32
C MET A 4 22.48 -15.33 5.04
N SER A 5 21.64 -16.02 5.80
CA SER A 5 20.17 -15.89 5.69
C SER A 5 19.70 -14.48 6.05
N LYS A 6 20.26 -13.87 7.10
CA LYS A 6 19.96 -12.49 7.50
C LYS A 6 20.41 -11.49 6.45
N THR A 7 21.60 -11.67 5.88
CA THR A 7 22.12 -10.81 4.82
C THR A 7 21.26 -10.90 3.57
N LYS A 8 20.85 -12.11 3.17
CA LYS A 8 19.96 -12.33 2.03
C LYS A 8 18.62 -11.61 2.23
N GLY A 9 18.05 -11.74 3.42
CA GLY A 9 16.79 -11.06 3.74
C GLY A 9 16.92 -9.54 3.69
N LEU A 10 18.01 -9.01 4.20
CA LEU A 10 18.29 -7.55 4.17
C LEU A 10 18.43 -7.05 2.74
N VAL A 11 19.17 -7.78 1.89
CA VAL A 11 19.35 -7.42 0.47
C VAL A 11 17.99 -7.44 -0.26
N GLN A 12 17.17 -8.46 -0.04
CA GLN A 12 15.83 -8.54 -0.63
C GLN A 12 14.94 -7.37 -0.19
N MET A 13 14.97 -7.03 1.10
CA MET A 13 14.26 -5.85 1.60
C MET A 13 14.74 -4.57 0.93
N GLY A 14 16.04 -4.43 0.75
CA GLY A 14 16.61 -3.28 0.05
C GLY A 14 16.15 -3.17 -1.39
N ILE A 15 16.11 -4.29 -2.11
CA ILE A 15 15.66 -4.32 -3.51
C ILE A 15 14.18 -3.96 -3.61
N PHE A 16 13.31 -4.57 -2.81
CA PHE A 16 11.88 -4.27 -2.85
C PHE A 16 11.58 -2.84 -2.41
N SER A 17 12.27 -2.34 -1.38
CA SER A 17 12.13 -0.94 -0.94
C SER A 17 12.55 0.03 -2.03
N ALA A 18 13.66 -0.25 -2.71
CA ALA A 18 14.14 0.57 -3.83
C ALA A 18 13.13 0.59 -4.98
N LEU A 19 12.54 -0.56 -5.31
CA LEU A 19 11.50 -0.64 -6.34
C LEU A 19 10.29 0.21 -5.96
N ILE A 20 9.84 0.13 -4.72
CA ILE A 20 8.71 0.93 -4.24
C ILE A 20 9.02 2.43 -4.36
N ILE A 21 10.20 2.84 -3.92
CA ILE A 21 10.62 4.24 -3.95
C ILE A 21 10.72 4.74 -5.39
N VAL A 22 11.34 3.97 -6.26
CA VAL A 22 11.49 4.34 -7.68
C VAL A 22 10.12 4.48 -8.35
N LEU A 23 9.23 3.51 -8.14
CA LEU A 23 7.88 3.56 -8.73
C LEU A 23 7.07 4.72 -8.18
N ALA A 24 7.25 5.04 -6.88
CA ALA A 24 6.51 6.12 -6.23
C ALA A 24 6.90 7.51 -6.75
N PHE A 25 8.19 7.71 -7.08
CA PHE A 25 8.73 9.03 -7.44
C PHE A 25 9.11 9.18 -8.91
N THR A 26 8.92 8.14 -9.74
CA THR A 26 9.26 8.22 -11.16
C THR A 26 8.19 9.00 -11.93
N PRO A 27 8.57 10.06 -12.70
CA PRO A 27 7.60 10.88 -13.42
C PRO A 27 6.79 10.12 -14.46
N PHE A 28 7.33 9.06 -15.04
CA PHE A 28 6.64 8.22 -16.03
C PHE A 28 5.38 7.58 -15.47
N VAL A 29 5.47 7.10 -14.25
CA VAL A 29 4.35 6.50 -13.54
C VAL A 29 3.35 7.58 -13.14
N GLY A 30 3.85 8.79 -12.82
CA GLY A 30 3.03 9.94 -12.49
C GLY A 30 2.34 10.58 -13.71
N TYR A 31 2.74 10.24 -14.93
CA TYR A 31 2.16 10.77 -16.16
C TYR A 31 0.86 10.08 -16.56
N ILE A 32 0.61 8.89 -16.05
CA ILE A 32 -0.68 8.26 -16.19
C ILE A 32 -1.61 9.00 -15.25
N PRO A 33 -2.59 9.79 -15.77
CA PRO A 33 -3.35 10.76 -14.96
C PRO A 33 -4.28 10.14 -13.93
N LEU A 34 -4.16 8.86 -13.71
CA LEU A 34 -4.95 8.15 -12.72
C LEU A 34 -4.02 7.81 -11.56
N GLY A 35 -4.06 8.59 -10.50
CA GLY A 35 -3.37 8.30 -9.25
C GLY A 35 -3.64 6.89 -8.72
N PHE A 36 -4.71 6.33 -9.12
CA PHE A 36 -5.18 4.98 -8.97
C PHE A 36 -4.29 3.94 -9.69
N THR A 37 -3.86 4.18 -10.95
CA THR A 37 -2.96 3.26 -11.68
C THR A 37 -1.57 3.23 -11.03
N ARG A 38 -1.09 4.37 -10.59
CA ARG A 38 0.18 4.49 -9.88
C ARG A 38 0.18 3.68 -8.60
N ALA A 39 -0.88 3.83 -7.79
CA ALA A 39 -1.04 3.06 -6.57
C ALA A 39 -1.06 1.56 -6.86
N THR A 40 -1.77 1.13 -7.90
CA THR A 40 -1.86 -0.27 -8.30
C THR A 40 -0.50 -0.86 -8.64
N ILE A 41 0.34 -0.11 -9.37
CA ILE A 41 1.70 -0.55 -9.75
C ILE A 41 2.56 -0.72 -8.50
N ILE A 42 2.47 0.19 -7.54
CA ILE A 42 3.25 0.12 -6.29
C ILE A 42 2.79 -1.06 -5.42
N HIS A 43 1.52 -1.44 -5.48
CA HIS A 43 1.02 -2.63 -4.77
C HIS A 43 1.77 -3.91 -5.16
N ILE A 44 2.20 -4.03 -6.42
CA ILE A 44 2.82 -5.25 -6.94
C ILE A 44 4.08 -5.63 -6.13
N PRO A 45 5.10 -4.77 -5.97
CA PRO A 45 6.27 -5.16 -5.18
C PRO A 45 5.96 -5.40 -3.70
N VAL A 46 4.99 -4.69 -3.14
CA VAL A 46 4.59 -4.91 -1.74
C VAL A 46 3.98 -6.30 -1.57
N ILE A 47 3.08 -6.69 -2.47
CA ILE A 47 2.42 -7.99 -2.42
C ILE A 47 3.43 -9.11 -2.66
N ILE A 48 4.30 -8.98 -3.66
CA ILE A 48 5.34 -9.96 -3.96
C ILE A 48 6.28 -10.10 -2.76
N GLY A 49 6.70 -8.98 -2.18
CA GLY A 49 7.56 -8.98 -0.99
C GLY A 49 6.89 -9.68 0.20
N SER A 50 5.59 -9.46 0.38
CA SER A 50 4.81 -10.14 1.42
C SER A 50 4.85 -11.65 1.23
N LEU A 51 4.64 -12.13 0.00
CA LEU A 51 4.62 -13.55 -0.32
C LEU A 51 6.01 -14.21 -0.19
N MET A 52 7.06 -13.50 -0.58
CA MET A 52 8.43 -14.04 -0.57
C MET A 52 9.10 -13.93 0.80
N LEU A 53 8.89 -12.85 1.52
CA LEU A 53 9.65 -12.52 2.73
C LEU A 53 8.86 -12.72 4.03
N GLY A 54 7.56 -12.91 3.93
CA GLY A 54 6.69 -13.13 5.08
C GLY A 54 6.00 -11.86 5.55
N PRO A 55 5.07 -11.99 6.52
CA PRO A 55 4.20 -10.88 6.90
C PRO A 55 4.94 -9.74 7.62
N LYS A 56 5.98 -10.04 8.41
CA LYS A 56 6.72 -9.00 9.13
C LYS A 56 7.48 -8.07 8.16
N LYS A 57 8.22 -8.67 7.22
CA LYS A 57 8.94 -7.91 6.21
C LYS A 57 7.98 -7.27 5.21
N GLY A 58 6.89 -7.98 4.88
CA GLY A 58 5.82 -7.43 4.07
C GLY A 58 5.19 -6.18 4.70
N ALA A 59 4.95 -6.21 6.02
CA ALA A 59 4.45 -5.04 6.76
C ALA A 59 5.43 -3.87 6.66
N ALA A 60 6.73 -4.13 6.76
CA ALA A 60 7.76 -3.09 6.61
C ALA A 60 7.73 -2.49 5.21
N LEU A 61 7.56 -3.31 4.16
CA LEU A 61 7.42 -2.82 2.78
C LEU A 61 6.14 -2.00 2.61
N GLY A 62 5.06 -2.40 3.24
CA GLY A 62 3.84 -1.61 3.29
C GLY A 62 4.05 -0.25 3.97
N GLY A 63 4.87 -0.23 5.02
CA GLY A 63 5.30 1.00 5.68
C GLY A 63 6.10 1.91 4.75
N VAL A 64 7.01 1.36 3.96
CA VAL A 64 7.76 2.11 2.94
C VAL A 64 6.80 2.69 1.90
N PHE A 65 5.83 1.92 1.44
CA PHE A 65 4.80 2.41 0.53
C PHE A 65 4.02 3.56 1.17
N GLY A 66 3.59 3.39 2.41
CA GLY A 66 2.89 4.45 3.14
C GLY A 66 3.72 5.71 3.27
N LEU A 67 5.01 5.56 3.57
CA LEU A 67 5.94 6.69 3.68
C LEU A 67 6.10 7.43 2.35
N THR A 68 6.26 6.72 1.23
CA THR A 68 6.33 7.34 -0.09
C THR A 68 5.03 8.07 -0.44
N SER A 69 3.89 7.49 -0.10
CA SER A 69 2.58 8.12 -0.29
C SER A 69 2.46 9.40 0.55
N PHE A 70 2.91 9.35 1.81
CA PHE A 70 2.92 10.51 2.71
C PHE A 70 3.76 11.64 2.13
N ILE A 71 4.98 11.34 1.68
CA ILE A 71 5.90 12.34 1.11
C ILE A 71 5.30 12.92 -0.18
N ASN A 72 4.77 12.09 -1.07
CA ASN A 72 4.15 12.55 -2.30
C ASN A 72 2.95 13.46 -2.05
N ASN A 73 2.09 13.09 -1.11
CA ASN A 73 0.91 13.91 -0.80
C ASN A 73 1.26 15.22 -0.09
N THR A 74 2.39 15.26 0.61
CA THR A 74 2.87 16.48 1.27
C THR A 74 3.51 17.45 0.28
N PHE A 75 4.37 16.96 -0.63
CA PHE A 75 5.16 17.81 -1.52
C PHE A 75 4.58 17.97 -2.92
N ASN A 76 3.78 17.01 -3.40
CA ASN A 76 3.09 17.06 -4.69
C ASN A 76 1.60 16.82 -4.50
N PRO A 77 0.89 17.73 -3.79
CA PRO A 77 -0.48 17.47 -3.38
C PRO A 77 -1.46 17.49 -4.54
N THR A 78 -2.51 16.68 -4.41
CA THR A 78 -3.72 16.73 -5.23
C THR A 78 -4.87 17.25 -4.38
N VAL A 79 -6.06 17.40 -4.98
CA VAL A 79 -7.25 17.92 -4.28
C VAL A 79 -7.58 17.15 -3.00
N THR A 80 -7.33 15.84 -3.00
CA THR A 80 -7.67 14.97 -1.87
C THR A 80 -6.48 14.61 -0.99
N SER A 81 -5.33 15.25 -1.15
CA SER A 81 -4.13 14.92 -0.38
C SER A 81 -4.28 15.15 1.12
N PHE A 82 -5.22 15.99 1.56
CA PHE A 82 -5.46 16.22 2.98
C PHE A 82 -5.85 14.93 3.74
N VAL A 83 -6.41 13.92 3.06
CA VAL A 83 -6.75 12.64 3.70
C VAL A 83 -5.53 11.73 3.90
N PHE A 84 -4.39 12.04 3.27
CA PHE A 84 -3.17 11.24 3.36
C PHE A 84 -2.02 11.95 4.07
N THR A 85 -2.16 13.24 4.39
CA THR A 85 -1.13 14.00 5.11
C THR A 85 -1.77 15.14 5.92
N PRO A 86 -1.31 15.36 7.18
CA PRO A 86 -1.77 16.50 7.96
C PRO A 86 -1.14 17.82 7.53
N PHE A 87 -0.14 17.80 6.65
CA PHE A 87 0.61 19.00 6.24
C PHE A 87 0.03 19.67 5.01
N TYR A 88 -1.06 19.18 4.47
CA TYR A 88 -1.76 19.79 3.34
C TYR A 88 -3.19 20.13 3.74
N SER A 89 -3.64 21.31 3.36
CA SER A 89 -5.02 21.73 3.55
C SER A 89 -5.57 22.34 2.27
N LEU A 90 -6.85 22.09 2.00
CA LEU A 90 -7.57 22.65 0.87
C LEU A 90 -8.69 23.55 1.41
N GLY A 91 -8.40 24.86 1.55
CA GLY A 91 -9.33 25.79 2.15
C GLY A 91 -9.63 25.43 3.60
N THR A 92 -10.89 25.09 3.89
CA THR A 92 -11.32 24.66 5.22
C THR A 92 -11.06 23.17 5.48
N TYR A 93 -10.66 22.42 4.46
CA TYR A 93 -10.40 20.98 4.59
C TYR A 93 -8.93 20.75 4.92
N SER A 94 -8.67 20.24 6.09
CA SER A 94 -7.30 19.97 6.53
C SER A 94 -7.18 18.54 7.03
N GLY A 95 -5.97 17.99 6.90
CA GLY A 95 -5.65 16.69 7.44
C GLY A 95 -5.43 16.72 8.96
N GLY A 96 -5.23 15.57 9.56
CA GLY A 96 -4.99 15.41 10.97
C GLY A 96 -4.42 14.02 11.27
N ILE A 97 -4.60 13.55 12.50
CA ILE A 97 -4.15 12.21 12.91
C ILE A 97 -4.77 11.13 12.02
N GLY A 98 -6.05 11.30 11.64
CA GLY A 98 -6.72 10.39 10.72
C GLY A 98 -6.01 10.24 9.39
N SER A 99 -5.37 11.30 8.88
CA SER A 99 -4.59 11.26 7.64
C SER A 99 -3.41 10.30 7.75
N ILE A 100 -2.71 10.30 8.88
CA ILE A 100 -1.58 9.40 9.12
C ILE A 100 -2.08 7.95 9.14
N ILE A 101 -3.19 7.68 9.79
CA ILE A 101 -3.78 6.34 9.86
C ILE A 101 -4.17 5.87 8.45
N ILE A 102 -4.84 6.71 7.67
CA ILE A 102 -5.25 6.38 6.29
C ILE A 102 -4.03 6.12 5.40
N CYS A 103 -2.96 6.88 5.59
CA CYS A 103 -1.76 6.74 4.76
C CYS A 103 -1.00 5.45 5.07
N PHE A 104 -0.87 5.08 6.33
CA PHE A 104 0.01 3.98 6.73
C PHE A 104 -0.71 2.66 6.97
N LEU A 105 -1.85 2.66 7.69
CA LEU A 105 -2.49 1.41 8.09
C LEU A 105 -2.92 0.53 6.92
N PRO A 106 -3.64 1.03 5.90
CA PRO A 106 -4.01 0.18 4.76
C PRO A 106 -2.79 -0.36 4.01
N ARG A 107 -1.74 0.44 3.88
CA ARG A 107 -0.52 0.06 3.14
C ARG A 107 0.26 -1.01 3.87
N ILE A 108 0.36 -0.91 5.19
CA ILE A 108 1.00 -1.94 6.02
C ILE A 108 0.25 -3.26 5.86
N LEU A 109 -1.08 -3.22 5.85
CA LEU A 109 -1.92 -4.41 5.70
C LEU A 109 -1.85 -5.01 4.29
N ILE A 110 -1.58 -4.22 3.25
CA ILE A 110 -1.25 -4.77 1.92
C ILE A 110 -0.03 -5.68 2.00
N GLY A 111 0.91 -5.38 2.88
CA GLY A 111 2.11 -6.19 3.09
C GLY A 111 1.89 -7.41 3.99
N VAL A 112 0.76 -7.53 4.64
CA VAL A 112 0.47 -8.63 5.59
C VAL A 112 -0.59 -9.58 5.05
N VAL A 113 -1.72 -9.07 4.58
CA VAL A 113 -2.90 -9.86 4.21
C VAL A 113 -2.62 -10.85 3.08
N PRO A 114 -1.90 -10.49 1.99
CA PRO A 114 -1.65 -11.44 0.91
C PRO A 114 -0.92 -12.70 1.34
N PHE A 115 0.01 -12.58 2.29
CA PHE A 115 0.73 -13.74 2.82
C PHE A 115 -0.23 -14.75 3.44
N TYR A 116 -1.12 -14.28 4.30
CA TYR A 116 -2.06 -15.17 4.98
C TYR A 116 -3.11 -15.73 4.03
N VAL A 117 -3.57 -14.95 3.06
CA VAL A 117 -4.52 -15.41 2.05
C VAL A 117 -3.89 -16.51 1.20
N TYR A 118 -2.65 -16.31 0.74
CA TYR A 118 -1.94 -17.31 -0.05
C TYR A 118 -1.77 -18.61 0.73
N HIS A 119 -1.33 -18.54 1.98
CA HIS A 119 -1.11 -19.73 2.79
C HIS A 119 -2.41 -20.45 3.14
N PHE A 120 -3.50 -19.72 3.34
CA PHE A 120 -4.82 -20.32 3.53
C PHE A 120 -5.26 -21.09 2.29
N MET A 121 -5.13 -20.47 1.11
CA MET A 121 -5.47 -21.13 -0.16
C MET A 121 -4.57 -22.34 -0.44
N LYS A 122 -3.30 -22.24 -0.08
CA LYS A 122 -2.32 -23.30 -0.23
C LYS A 122 -2.67 -24.52 0.64
N LYS A 123 -3.15 -24.30 1.85
CA LYS A 123 -3.61 -25.38 2.74
C LYS A 123 -4.76 -26.18 2.14
N MET A 124 -5.63 -25.54 1.35
CA MET A 124 -6.75 -26.20 0.67
C MET A 124 -6.31 -26.96 -0.57
N GLN A 125 -5.10 -26.72 -1.06
CA GLN A 125 -4.57 -27.37 -2.23
C GLN A 125 -4.01 -28.76 -1.88
N LYS A 126 -4.31 -29.76 -2.70
CA LYS A 126 -3.84 -31.13 -2.49
C LYS A 126 -2.43 -31.38 -3.01
N ASN A 127 -1.89 -30.49 -3.86
CA ASN A 127 -0.57 -30.64 -4.48
C ASN A 127 0.47 -29.79 -3.77
N ASP A 128 1.75 -30.19 -3.82
CA ASP A 128 2.86 -29.48 -3.19
C ASP A 128 3.38 -28.29 -4.01
N GLY A 129 2.89 -28.09 -5.22
CA GLY A 129 3.34 -27.01 -6.09
C GLY A 129 2.80 -25.64 -5.69
N VAL A 130 3.23 -24.62 -6.43
CA VAL A 130 2.73 -23.26 -6.26
C VAL A 130 1.23 -23.21 -6.60
N SER A 131 0.46 -22.53 -5.78
CA SER A 131 -0.98 -22.37 -6.01
C SER A 131 -1.23 -21.13 -6.87
N SER A 132 -1.59 -21.33 -8.14
CA SER A 132 -1.97 -20.22 -9.03
C SER A 132 -3.19 -19.47 -8.52
N LEU A 133 -4.19 -20.22 -8.03
CA LEU A 133 -5.38 -19.62 -7.43
C LEU A 133 -5.00 -18.82 -6.17
N GLY A 134 -4.09 -19.36 -5.35
CA GLY A 134 -3.59 -18.66 -4.17
C GLY A 134 -2.91 -17.35 -4.51
N LEU A 135 -2.11 -17.30 -5.59
CA LEU A 135 -1.46 -16.07 -6.04
C LEU A 135 -2.48 -15.03 -6.51
N ILE A 136 -3.48 -15.45 -7.27
CA ILE A 136 -4.55 -14.57 -7.75
C ILE A 136 -5.33 -14.00 -6.55
N MET A 137 -5.71 -14.85 -5.62
CA MET A 137 -6.47 -14.43 -4.44
C MET A 137 -5.64 -13.52 -3.53
N ALA A 138 -4.34 -13.78 -3.40
CA ALA A 138 -3.43 -12.92 -2.63
C ALA A 138 -3.36 -11.52 -3.25
N GLY A 139 -3.20 -11.43 -4.56
CA GLY A 139 -3.18 -10.14 -5.27
C GLY A 139 -4.48 -9.37 -5.10
N LEU A 140 -5.61 -10.05 -5.30
CA LEU A 140 -6.92 -9.43 -5.13
C LEU A 140 -7.15 -8.98 -3.68
N SER A 141 -6.72 -9.79 -2.71
CA SER A 141 -6.88 -9.44 -1.29
C SER A 141 -6.08 -8.20 -0.91
N GLY A 142 -4.88 -8.04 -1.45
CA GLY A 142 -4.08 -6.84 -1.21
C GLY A 142 -4.77 -5.59 -1.73
N ALA A 143 -5.23 -5.63 -2.98
CA ALA A 143 -5.94 -4.50 -3.60
C ALA A 143 -7.25 -4.18 -2.86
N LEU A 144 -8.04 -5.21 -2.54
CA LEU A 144 -9.30 -5.03 -1.81
C LEU A 144 -9.07 -4.48 -0.40
N THR A 145 -8.04 -4.96 0.30
CA THR A 145 -7.70 -4.47 1.64
C THR A 145 -7.42 -2.97 1.60
N ASN A 146 -6.60 -2.52 0.65
CA ASN A 146 -6.32 -1.09 0.53
C ASN A 146 -7.58 -0.29 0.23
N THR A 147 -8.35 -0.69 -0.78
CA THR A 147 -9.54 0.04 -1.20
C THR A 147 -10.58 0.12 -0.08
N LEU A 148 -10.89 -1.02 0.55
CA LEU A 148 -11.90 -1.06 1.60
C LEU A 148 -11.48 -0.26 2.83
N LEU A 149 -10.22 -0.40 3.26
CA LEU A 149 -9.74 0.32 4.43
C LEU A 149 -9.62 1.82 4.18
N VAL A 150 -9.06 2.22 3.04
CA VAL A 150 -8.94 3.64 2.71
C VAL A 150 -10.32 4.29 2.64
N MET A 151 -11.26 3.69 1.92
CA MET A 151 -12.61 4.24 1.77
C MET A 151 -13.35 4.30 3.11
N ASN A 152 -13.27 3.26 3.92
CA ASN A 152 -13.93 3.24 5.23
C ASN A 152 -13.31 4.24 6.21
N LEU A 153 -12.00 4.37 6.22
CA LEU A 153 -11.31 5.34 7.09
C LEU A 153 -11.57 6.78 6.64
N ILE A 154 -11.63 7.04 5.34
CA ILE A 154 -12.03 8.34 4.82
C ILE A 154 -13.47 8.66 5.26
N TYR A 155 -14.35 7.69 5.19
CA TYR A 155 -15.73 7.87 5.64
C TYR A 155 -15.78 8.22 7.14
N VAL A 156 -14.99 7.53 7.96
CA VAL A 156 -14.98 7.76 9.42
C VAL A 156 -14.39 9.14 9.77
N PHE A 157 -13.26 9.51 9.16
CA PHE A 157 -12.52 10.72 9.56
C PHE A 157 -12.87 11.96 8.74
N PHE A 158 -13.21 11.80 7.47
CA PHE A 158 -13.30 12.92 6.52
C PHE A 158 -14.56 12.89 5.65
N ARG A 159 -15.60 12.24 6.09
CA ARG A 159 -16.82 12.00 5.30
C ARG A 159 -17.30 13.21 4.47
N ASN A 160 -17.54 14.34 5.13
CA ASN A 160 -18.06 15.52 4.48
C ASN A 160 -16.98 16.26 3.66
N SER A 161 -15.79 16.38 4.23
CA SER A 161 -14.69 17.10 3.60
C SER A 161 -14.24 16.44 2.30
N TYR A 162 -14.16 15.10 2.30
CA TYR A 162 -13.76 14.35 1.10
C TYR A 162 -14.80 14.47 -0.01
N ALA A 163 -16.07 14.31 0.34
CA ALA A 163 -17.16 14.43 -0.62
C ALA A 163 -17.20 15.82 -1.28
N GLN A 164 -17.07 16.87 -0.47
CA GLN A 164 -17.08 18.25 -0.96
C GLN A 164 -15.84 18.55 -1.82
N ALA A 165 -14.67 18.03 -1.44
CA ALA A 165 -13.43 18.22 -2.21
C ALA A 165 -13.53 17.58 -3.60
N ASN A 166 -14.29 16.49 -3.74
CA ASN A 166 -14.51 15.83 -5.04
C ASN A 166 -15.77 16.34 -5.77
N GLY A 167 -16.45 17.36 -5.24
CA GLY A 167 -17.65 17.92 -5.86
C GLY A 167 -18.88 17.03 -5.71
N VAL A 168 -18.88 16.10 -4.78
CA VAL A 168 -20.03 15.23 -4.48
C VAL A 168 -20.78 15.84 -3.30
N THR A 169 -22.05 16.10 -3.47
CA THR A 169 -22.91 16.66 -2.42
C THR A 169 -23.51 15.61 -1.51
#